data_43228dee1b1b2124c3f33cd353807199
#
_entry.id   43228dee1b1b2124c3f33cd353807199
#
_cell.length_a   1.000
_cell.length_b   1.000
_cell.length_c   1.000
_cell.angle_alpha   90.00
_cell.angle_beta   90.00
_cell.angle_gamma   90.00
#
_symmetry.space_group_name_H-M   'P 1'
#
loop_
_entity.id
_entity.type
_entity.pdbx_description
1 polymer ?
#
loop_
_entity_poly.entity_id
_entity_poly.type
_entity_poly.pdbx_seq_one_letter_code
_entity_poly.pdbx_strand_id
1 'polypeptide(L)'
;RETAPLAEEVAAALGANLYLARFSGHGLDGAALGAARANEWVADADLAMAIGRRIGDRVVLIGVSTGATLALLLATRPQWRDSLAATILISPNLAPREAGAALLGGPWGRQIAWLGTGGEHAFEPVNADHARYWTTRYPSRVLAEMMALVVHVRALEPDWVERPALVFYSPRDTVIRAELVG
;
A
#
# COMPACT_ATOMS: atom_id res chain seq x y z
N ARG A 1 -6.37 -8.31 8.61
CA ARG A 1 -6.28 -8.43 10.08
C ARG A 1 -5.38 -7.36 10.70
N GLU A 2 -4.41 -6.86 9.98
CA GLU A 2 -3.46 -5.83 10.42
C GLU A 2 -4.15 -4.50 10.78
N THR A 3 -5.28 -4.22 10.15
CA THR A 3 -6.05 -2.97 10.33
C THR A 3 -7.44 -3.22 10.94
N ALA A 4 -7.72 -4.46 11.36
CA ALA A 4 -8.97 -4.77 12.05
C ALA A 4 -9.06 -4.02 13.40
N PRO A 5 -10.25 -3.58 13.80
CA PRO A 5 -11.55 -3.78 13.14
C PRO A 5 -11.99 -2.62 12.22
N LEU A 6 -11.08 -1.72 11.82
CA LEU A 6 -11.44 -0.47 11.14
C LEU A 6 -12.32 -0.66 9.89
N ALA A 7 -11.92 -1.57 9.00
CA ALA A 7 -12.67 -1.77 7.75
C ALA A 7 -14.05 -2.36 8.00
N GLU A 8 -14.15 -3.26 8.98
CA GLU A 8 -15.40 -3.88 9.42
C GLU A 8 -16.35 -2.85 10.03
N GLU A 9 -15.85 -1.96 10.89
CA GLU A 9 -16.64 -0.90 11.52
C GLU A 9 -17.13 0.12 10.49
N VAL A 10 -16.28 0.53 9.55
CA VAL A 10 -16.68 1.44 8.47
C VAL A 10 -17.73 0.80 7.58
N ALA A 11 -17.56 -0.46 7.18
CA ALA A 11 -18.52 -1.17 6.36
C ALA A 11 -19.88 -1.29 7.07
N ALA A 12 -19.87 -1.64 8.36
CA ALA A 12 -21.08 -1.73 9.17
C ALA A 12 -21.79 -0.36 9.30
N ALA A 13 -21.05 0.72 9.55
CA ALA A 13 -21.59 2.06 9.66
C ALA A 13 -22.21 2.57 8.34
N LEU A 14 -21.66 2.16 7.20
CA LEU A 14 -22.17 2.52 5.87
C LEU A 14 -23.26 1.56 5.36
N GLY A 15 -23.55 0.45 6.06
CA GLY A 15 -24.40 -0.61 5.55
C GLY A 15 -23.86 -1.24 4.25
N ALA A 16 -22.53 -1.29 4.11
CA ALA A 16 -21.85 -1.71 2.90
C ALA A 16 -21.32 -3.15 3.00
N ASN A 17 -21.21 -3.81 1.87
CA ASN A 17 -20.48 -5.07 1.75
C ASN A 17 -18.97 -4.80 1.90
N LEU A 18 -18.24 -5.75 2.48
CA LEU A 18 -16.79 -5.63 2.73
C LEU A 18 -16.03 -6.70 1.95
N TYR A 19 -14.98 -6.27 1.27
CA TYR A 19 -13.97 -7.15 0.71
C TYR A 19 -12.58 -6.76 1.25
N LEU A 20 -11.93 -7.69 1.93
CA LEU A 20 -10.56 -7.52 2.43
C LEU A 20 -9.58 -8.11 1.41
N ALA A 21 -8.91 -7.24 0.66
CA ALA A 21 -7.91 -7.65 -0.30
C ALA A 21 -6.65 -8.20 0.40
N ARG A 22 -6.09 -9.27 -0.14
CA ARG A 22 -4.78 -9.79 0.23
C ARG A 22 -3.86 -9.72 -0.99
N PHE A 23 -2.81 -8.94 -0.89
CA PHE A 23 -1.83 -8.80 -1.95
C PHE A 23 -0.85 -9.97 -2.00
N SER A 24 -0.34 -10.26 -3.18
CA SER A 24 0.64 -11.31 -3.44
C SER A 24 1.81 -11.23 -2.45
N GLY A 25 2.11 -12.35 -1.80
CA GLY A 25 3.13 -12.48 -0.76
C GLY A 25 2.74 -11.97 0.62
N HIS A 26 1.70 -11.12 0.77
CA HIS A 26 1.28 -10.60 2.08
C HIS A 26 0.50 -11.62 2.91
N GLY A 27 0.66 -11.56 4.23
CA GLY A 27 0.02 -12.48 5.17
C GLY A 27 0.54 -13.93 5.07
N LEU A 28 1.72 -14.09 4.50
CA LEU A 28 2.49 -15.32 4.39
C LEU A 28 3.87 -15.10 5.02
N ASP A 29 4.84 -15.99 4.75
CA ASP A 29 6.22 -15.86 5.22
C ASP A 29 7.02 -14.84 4.39
N GLY A 30 8.25 -14.53 4.87
CA GLY A 30 9.15 -13.61 4.19
C GLY A 30 9.60 -14.10 2.82
N ALA A 31 9.67 -15.40 2.59
CA ALA A 31 10.05 -15.97 1.29
C ALA A 31 8.97 -15.70 0.24
N ALA A 32 7.69 -15.90 0.60
CA ALA A 32 6.55 -15.61 -0.24
C ALA A 32 6.46 -14.11 -0.56
N LEU A 33 6.65 -13.23 0.44
CA LEU A 33 6.71 -11.79 0.22
C LEU A 33 7.89 -11.43 -0.70
N GLY A 34 9.05 -12.05 -0.48
CA GLY A 34 10.22 -11.87 -1.32
C GLY A 34 10.01 -12.32 -2.78
N ALA A 35 9.14 -13.27 -3.06
CA ALA A 35 8.82 -13.70 -4.42
C ALA A 35 7.91 -12.71 -5.17
N ALA A 36 7.09 -11.96 -4.45
CA ALA A 36 6.12 -11.03 -5.02
C ALA A 36 6.77 -9.85 -5.76
N ARG A 37 6.03 -9.29 -6.72
CA ARG A 37 6.43 -8.17 -7.57
C ARG A 37 5.41 -7.04 -7.49
N ALA A 38 5.86 -5.80 -7.72
CA ALA A 38 5.00 -4.62 -7.70
C ALA A 38 3.83 -4.72 -8.69
N ASN A 39 4.06 -5.29 -9.88
CA ASN A 39 3.00 -5.48 -10.88
C ASN A 39 1.94 -6.50 -10.44
N GLU A 40 2.29 -7.49 -9.62
CA GLU A 40 1.32 -8.43 -9.04
C GLU A 40 0.44 -7.71 -8.01
N TRP A 41 1.01 -6.84 -7.15
CA TRP A 41 0.24 -6.02 -6.22
C TRP A 41 -0.72 -5.08 -6.96
N VAL A 42 -0.30 -4.52 -8.09
CA VAL A 42 -1.18 -3.70 -8.94
C VAL A 42 -2.31 -4.54 -9.53
N ALA A 43 -2.03 -5.74 -10.01
CA ALA A 43 -3.05 -6.66 -10.53
C ALA A 43 -4.03 -7.11 -9.44
N ASP A 44 -3.53 -7.41 -8.23
CA ASP A 44 -4.35 -7.75 -7.07
C ASP A 44 -5.26 -6.59 -6.66
N ALA A 45 -4.78 -5.34 -6.75
CA ALA A 45 -5.57 -4.15 -6.47
C ALA A 45 -6.68 -3.95 -7.52
N ASP A 46 -6.39 -4.14 -8.81
CA ASP A 46 -7.41 -4.12 -9.86
C ASP A 46 -8.45 -5.23 -9.67
N LEU A 47 -8.02 -6.43 -9.28
CA LEU A 47 -8.92 -7.54 -8.96
C LEU A 47 -9.82 -7.20 -7.77
N ALA A 48 -9.24 -6.59 -6.71
CA ALA A 48 -10.01 -6.14 -5.55
C ALA A 48 -11.10 -5.12 -5.95
N MET A 49 -10.77 -4.18 -6.84
CA MET A 49 -11.72 -3.21 -7.37
C MET A 49 -12.81 -3.90 -8.20
N ALA A 50 -12.44 -4.85 -9.04
CA ALA A 50 -13.40 -5.65 -9.84
C ALA A 50 -14.35 -6.46 -8.95
N ILE A 51 -13.85 -7.05 -7.84
CA ILE A 51 -14.69 -7.75 -6.86
C ILE A 51 -15.63 -6.76 -6.16
N GLY A 52 -15.10 -5.62 -5.69
CA GLY A 52 -15.90 -4.56 -5.06
C GLY A 52 -17.09 -4.15 -5.92
N ARG A 53 -16.88 -3.99 -7.24
CA ARG A 53 -17.92 -3.71 -8.24
C ARG A 53 -18.96 -4.82 -8.42
N ARG A 54 -18.61 -6.04 -8.07
CA ARG A 54 -19.53 -7.18 -8.14
C ARG A 54 -20.44 -7.28 -6.91
N ILE A 55 -19.99 -6.76 -5.79
CA ILE A 55 -20.70 -6.82 -4.51
C ILE A 55 -21.35 -5.49 -4.12
N GLY A 56 -21.16 -4.43 -4.92
CA GLY A 56 -21.78 -3.12 -4.69
C GLY A 56 -21.72 -2.23 -5.94
N ASP A 57 -22.62 -1.26 -6.02
CA ASP A 57 -22.72 -0.33 -7.16
C ASP A 57 -21.56 0.68 -7.16
N ARG A 58 -21.11 1.06 -5.98
CA ARG A 58 -20.00 2.00 -5.78
C ARG A 58 -19.02 1.46 -4.74
N VAL A 59 -17.74 1.78 -4.92
CA VAL A 59 -16.66 1.27 -4.09
C VAL A 59 -16.03 2.42 -3.31
N VAL A 60 -15.87 2.23 -2.01
CA VAL A 60 -14.98 3.03 -1.16
C VAL A 60 -13.69 2.23 -0.97
N LEU A 61 -12.56 2.80 -1.34
CA LEU A 61 -11.25 2.20 -1.10
C LEU A 61 -10.70 2.65 0.25
N ILE A 62 -10.25 1.71 1.07
CA ILE A 62 -9.52 1.99 2.31
C ILE A 62 -8.14 1.35 2.18
N GLY A 63 -7.10 2.17 2.21
CA GLY A 63 -5.73 1.71 2.11
C GLY A 63 -4.85 2.22 3.25
N VAL A 64 -3.90 1.40 3.69
CA VAL A 64 -2.91 1.76 4.71
C VAL A 64 -1.51 1.58 4.12
N SER A 65 -0.62 2.55 4.31
CA SER A 65 0.78 2.52 3.87
C SER A 65 0.88 2.19 2.36
N THR A 66 1.52 1.10 1.97
CA THR A 66 1.60 0.62 0.57
C THR A 66 0.21 0.33 -0.02
N GLY A 67 -0.76 -0.12 0.80
CA GLY A 67 -2.15 -0.28 0.37
C GLY A 67 -2.81 1.06 0.03
N ALA A 68 -2.46 2.15 0.72
CA ALA A 68 -2.92 3.49 0.37
C ALA A 68 -2.28 3.99 -0.94
N THR A 69 -1.01 3.66 -1.21
CA THR A 69 -0.36 3.95 -2.49
C THR A 69 -1.07 3.24 -3.66
N LEU A 70 -1.47 1.97 -3.45
CA LEU A 70 -2.26 1.21 -4.44
C LEU A 70 -3.68 1.79 -4.61
N ALA A 71 -4.34 2.18 -3.51
CA ALA A 71 -5.65 2.83 -3.59
C ALA A 71 -5.58 4.16 -4.36
N LEU A 72 -4.53 4.94 -4.15
CA LEU A 72 -4.27 6.16 -4.92
C LEU A 72 -4.05 5.83 -6.40
N LEU A 73 -3.25 4.82 -6.74
CA LEU A 73 -3.09 4.35 -8.11
C LEU A 73 -4.43 3.96 -8.75
N LEU A 74 -5.29 3.24 -8.05
CA LEU A 74 -6.62 2.87 -8.58
C LEU A 74 -7.50 4.10 -8.81
N ALA A 75 -7.43 5.10 -7.95
CA ALA A 75 -8.19 6.35 -8.10
C ALA A 75 -7.80 7.13 -9.36
N THR A 76 -6.62 6.87 -9.94
CA THR A 76 -6.16 7.49 -11.18
C THR A 76 -6.67 6.80 -12.44
N ARG A 77 -7.15 5.58 -12.31
CA ARG A 77 -7.47 4.76 -13.46
C ARG A 77 -8.82 5.10 -14.05
N PRO A 78 -8.90 5.51 -15.34
CA PRO A 78 -10.15 5.92 -15.97
C PRO A 78 -11.26 4.86 -15.89
N GLN A 79 -10.88 3.57 -15.99
CA GLN A 79 -11.85 2.46 -15.95
C GLN A 79 -12.56 2.32 -14.60
N TRP A 80 -12.02 2.90 -13.52
CA TRP A 80 -12.61 2.84 -12.19
C TRP A 80 -13.33 4.11 -11.77
N ARG A 81 -13.22 5.18 -12.54
CA ARG A 81 -13.76 6.51 -12.23
C ARG A 81 -15.22 6.48 -11.79
N ASP A 82 -16.10 5.85 -12.59
CA ASP A 82 -17.55 5.84 -12.32
C ASP A 82 -17.93 4.94 -11.15
N SER A 83 -17.07 4.01 -10.82
CA SER A 83 -17.28 3.03 -9.76
C SER A 83 -16.79 3.50 -8.40
N LEU A 84 -15.78 4.36 -8.39
CA LEU A 84 -15.17 4.85 -7.18
C LEU A 84 -16.05 5.92 -6.53
N ALA A 85 -16.46 5.70 -5.28
CA ALA A 85 -17.18 6.66 -4.46
C ALA A 85 -16.25 7.62 -3.75
N ALA A 86 -15.23 7.05 -3.08
CA ALA A 86 -14.25 7.78 -2.29
C ALA A 86 -13.01 6.91 -2.02
N THR A 87 -11.92 7.55 -1.59
CA THR A 87 -10.72 6.87 -1.05
C THR A 87 -10.44 7.32 0.37
N ILE A 88 -10.06 6.38 1.23
CA ILE A 88 -9.56 6.62 2.58
C ILE A 88 -8.11 6.14 2.63
N LEU A 89 -7.20 7.07 2.79
CA LEU A 89 -5.76 6.85 2.74
C LEU A 89 -5.17 7.04 4.12
N ILE A 90 -4.56 6.02 4.67
CA ILE A 90 -3.97 6.06 6.02
C ILE A 90 -2.46 5.91 5.88
N SER A 91 -1.71 6.93 6.30
CA SER A 91 -0.24 7.02 6.17
C SER A 91 0.24 6.53 4.80
N PRO A 92 -0.24 7.12 3.68
CA PRO A 92 0.11 6.66 2.33
C PRO A 92 1.63 6.71 2.13
N ASN A 93 2.20 5.60 1.69
CA ASN A 93 3.62 5.53 1.40
C ASN A 93 3.93 6.22 0.07
N LEU A 94 4.13 7.53 0.13
CA LEU A 94 4.58 8.35 -1.01
C LEU A 94 6.09 8.54 -1.04
N ALA A 95 6.78 8.36 0.08
CA ALA A 95 8.22 8.19 0.18
C ALA A 95 8.59 7.67 1.56
N PRO A 96 9.46 6.65 1.68
CA PRO A 96 10.07 6.28 2.95
C PRO A 96 10.94 7.42 3.49
N ARG A 97 11.03 7.50 4.82
CA ARG A 97 11.85 8.51 5.50
C ARG A 97 13.34 8.20 5.46
N GLU A 98 13.69 6.95 5.24
CA GLU A 98 15.09 6.52 5.19
C GLU A 98 15.89 7.23 4.10
N ALA A 99 17.06 7.74 4.48
CA ALA A 99 17.98 8.36 3.53
C ALA A 99 18.41 7.34 2.47
N GLY A 100 18.35 7.74 1.19
CA GLY A 100 18.75 6.85 0.10
C GLY A 100 17.63 5.91 -0.41
N ALA A 101 16.46 5.84 0.26
CA ALA A 101 15.36 4.99 -0.21
C ALA A 101 14.94 5.29 -1.66
N ALA A 102 15.04 6.55 -2.09
CA ALA A 102 14.74 6.92 -3.49
C ALA A 102 15.62 6.19 -4.53
N LEU A 103 16.86 5.82 -4.16
CA LEU A 103 17.75 5.06 -5.04
C LEU A 103 17.25 3.65 -5.33
N LEU A 104 16.41 3.10 -4.42
CA LEU A 104 15.85 1.76 -4.58
C LEU A 104 14.81 1.69 -5.72
N GLY A 105 14.23 2.80 -6.13
CA GLY A 105 13.33 2.90 -7.28
C GLY A 105 14.05 2.95 -8.64
N GLY A 106 15.38 3.04 -8.65
CA GLY A 106 16.21 3.10 -9.85
C GLY A 106 16.57 1.72 -10.43
N PRO A 107 17.31 1.71 -11.55
CA PRO A 107 17.67 0.47 -12.25
C PRO A 107 18.51 -0.51 -11.43
N TRP A 108 19.23 -0.04 -10.43
CA TRP A 108 20.08 -0.83 -9.52
C TRP A 108 19.46 -1.01 -8.12
N GLY A 109 18.17 -0.73 -7.96
CA GLY A 109 17.50 -0.72 -6.67
C GLY A 109 17.65 -2.00 -5.87
N ARG A 110 17.56 -3.17 -6.49
CA ARG A 110 17.74 -4.47 -5.83
C ARG A 110 19.17 -4.68 -5.33
N GLN A 111 20.17 -4.27 -6.10
CA GLN A 111 21.57 -4.36 -5.73
C GLN A 111 21.90 -3.41 -4.58
N ILE A 112 21.38 -2.19 -4.63
CA ILE A 112 21.52 -1.19 -3.57
C ILE A 112 20.85 -1.68 -2.29
N ALA A 113 19.62 -2.23 -2.37
CA ALA A 113 18.93 -2.82 -1.24
C ALA A 113 19.75 -3.97 -0.62
N TRP A 114 20.29 -4.86 -1.45
CA TRP A 114 21.12 -5.97 -0.99
C TRP A 114 22.40 -5.50 -0.29
N LEU A 115 23.11 -4.54 -0.86
CA LEU A 115 24.33 -3.97 -0.28
C LEU A 115 24.07 -3.27 1.06
N GLY A 116 22.93 -2.55 1.17
CA GLY A 116 22.60 -1.81 2.39
C GLY A 116 22.09 -2.68 3.54
N THR A 117 21.56 -3.87 3.25
CA THR A 117 20.89 -4.72 4.25
C THR A 117 21.51 -6.12 4.40
N GLY A 118 22.52 -6.45 3.60
CA GLY A 118 23.05 -7.83 3.55
C GLY A 118 22.07 -8.83 2.91
N GLY A 119 21.11 -8.35 2.14
CA GLY A 119 20.14 -9.20 1.42
C GLY A 119 18.82 -9.45 2.14
N GLU A 120 18.69 -9.05 3.40
CA GLU A 120 17.49 -9.21 4.20
C GLU A 120 17.13 -7.90 4.92
N HIS A 121 15.87 -7.55 4.90
CA HIS A 121 15.30 -6.47 5.71
C HIS A 121 14.56 -7.07 6.89
N ALA A 122 14.80 -6.53 8.08
CA ALA A 122 14.10 -6.90 9.29
C ALA A 122 13.83 -5.66 10.15
N PHE A 123 12.73 -5.70 10.88
CA PHE A 123 12.40 -4.68 11.88
C PHE A 123 11.80 -5.32 13.13
N GLU A 124 11.99 -4.64 14.26
CA GLU A 124 11.43 -5.11 15.53
C GLU A 124 9.94 -4.77 15.63
N PRO A 125 9.10 -5.74 15.96
CA PRO A 125 7.69 -5.48 16.18
C PRO A 125 7.46 -4.66 17.46
N VAL A 126 6.54 -3.70 17.40
CA VAL A 126 6.23 -2.83 18.55
C VAL A 126 5.40 -3.51 19.63
N ASN A 127 4.72 -4.61 19.31
CA ASN A 127 3.93 -5.42 20.24
C ASN A 127 3.67 -6.82 19.67
N ALA A 128 3.02 -7.70 20.46
CA ALA A 128 2.75 -9.08 20.10
C ALA A 128 1.85 -9.22 18.86
N ASP A 129 0.86 -8.35 18.69
CA ASP A 129 -0.03 -8.37 17.52
C ASP A 129 0.70 -7.94 16.24
N HIS A 130 1.58 -6.94 16.35
CA HIS A 130 2.46 -6.57 15.25
C HIS A 130 3.36 -7.75 14.84
N ALA A 131 3.98 -8.44 15.79
CA ALA A 131 4.76 -9.64 15.51
C ALA A 131 3.94 -10.76 14.85
N ARG A 132 2.68 -10.88 15.21
CA ARG A 132 1.78 -11.94 14.74
C ARG A 132 1.25 -11.71 13.33
N TYR A 133 0.95 -10.44 12.99
CA TYR A 133 0.21 -10.12 11.76
C TYR A 133 1.08 -9.50 10.68
N TRP A 134 2.26 -8.95 11.01
CA TRP A 134 3.21 -8.41 10.04
C TRP A 134 4.33 -9.38 9.70
N THR A 135 4.75 -9.39 8.44
CA THR A 135 5.97 -10.09 8.03
C THR A 135 7.16 -9.18 8.37
N THR A 136 7.78 -9.43 9.52
CA THR A 136 8.83 -8.57 10.09
C THR A 136 10.23 -8.84 9.52
N ARG A 137 10.39 -9.89 8.70
CA ARG A 137 11.66 -10.31 8.10
C ARG A 137 11.44 -10.83 6.69
N TYR A 138 12.08 -10.26 5.70
CA TYR A 138 11.92 -10.60 4.29
C TYR A 138 13.13 -10.19 3.43
N PRO A 139 13.35 -10.81 2.25
CA PRO A 139 14.42 -10.41 1.34
C PRO A 139 14.35 -8.94 0.95
N SER A 140 15.47 -8.24 1.00
CA SER A 140 15.55 -6.79 0.78
C SER A 140 15.10 -6.33 -0.63
N ARG A 141 15.04 -7.25 -1.60
CA ARG A 141 14.50 -6.94 -2.94
C ARG A 141 13.04 -6.44 -2.92
N VAL A 142 12.27 -6.76 -1.87
CA VAL A 142 10.91 -6.23 -1.66
C VAL A 142 10.91 -4.72 -1.56
N LEU A 143 11.94 -4.14 -0.95
CA LEU A 143 12.09 -2.68 -0.82
C LEU A 143 12.20 -2.01 -2.20
N ALA A 144 12.89 -2.64 -3.15
CA ALA A 144 12.98 -2.13 -4.52
C ALA A 144 11.64 -2.24 -5.27
N GLU A 145 10.89 -3.33 -5.07
CA GLU A 145 9.54 -3.48 -5.64
C GLU A 145 8.59 -2.41 -5.07
N MET A 146 8.61 -2.21 -3.76
CA MET A 146 7.82 -1.15 -3.10
C MET A 146 8.20 0.24 -3.63
N MET A 147 9.49 0.53 -3.77
CA MET A 147 9.95 1.82 -4.29
C MET A 147 9.60 2.03 -5.75
N ALA A 148 9.61 0.98 -6.58
CA ALA A 148 9.15 1.07 -7.96
C ALA A 148 7.67 1.50 -8.02
N LEU A 149 6.81 0.93 -7.17
CA LEU A 149 5.41 1.36 -7.03
C LEU A 149 5.32 2.83 -6.58
N VAL A 150 6.04 3.22 -5.54
CA VAL A 150 6.04 4.59 -5.01
C VAL A 150 6.47 5.60 -6.08
N VAL A 151 7.57 5.33 -6.80
CA VAL A 151 8.06 6.20 -7.88
C VAL A 151 7.02 6.32 -9.00
N HIS A 152 6.40 5.19 -9.38
CA HIS A 152 5.34 5.19 -10.39
C HIS A 152 4.15 6.08 -9.98
N VAL A 153 3.63 5.88 -8.77
CA VAL A 153 2.46 6.64 -8.29
C VAL A 153 2.76 8.13 -8.12
N ARG A 154 3.96 8.47 -7.64
CA ARG A 154 4.37 9.88 -7.52
C ARG A 154 4.56 10.59 -8.86
N ALA A 155 4.81 9.86 -9.92
CA ALA A 155 4.92 10.42 -11.28
C ALA A 155 3.56 10.69 -11.92
N LEU A 156 2.47 10.25 -11.28
CA LEU A 156 1.12 10.52 -11.77
C LEU A 156 0.70 11.94 -11.39
N GLU A 157 -0.01 12.62 -12.29
CA GLU A 157 -0.53 13.96 -12.02
C GLU A 157 -1.72 13.87 -11.06
N PRO A 158 -1.79 14.69 -9.99
CA PRO A 158 -2.88 14.62 -9.01
C PRO A 158 -4.24 15.14 -9.52
N ASP A 159 -4.25 15.90 -10.62
CA ASP A 159 -5.43 16.59 -11.14
C ASP A 159 -6.58 15.65 -11.60
N TRP A 160 -6.32 14.35 -11.65
CA TRP A 160 -7.29 13.34 -12.07
C TRP A 160 -7.95 12.59 -10.90
N VAL A 161 -7.63 12.90 -9.66
CA VAL A 161 -8.38 12.38 -8.49
C VAL A 161 -9.66 13.20 -8.31
N GLU A 162 -10.66 12.91 -9.13
CA GLU A 162 -11.93 13.65 -9.12
C GLU A 162 -12.87 13.26 -7.97
N ARG A 163 -12.56 12.18 -7.25
CA ARG A 163 -13.42 11.65 -6.18
C ARG A 163 -12.91 12.09 -4.81
N PRO A 164 -13.80 12.25 -3.82
CA PRO A 164 -13.40 12.62 -2.47
C PRO A 164 -12.31 11.69 -1.93
N ALA A 165 -11.27 12.28 -1.37
CA ALA A 165 -10.21 11.57 -0.66
C ALA A 165 -10.14 12.05 0.78
N LEU A 166 -10.13 11.11 1.74
CA LEU A 166 -9.88 11.37 3.15
C LEU A 166 -8.52 10.83 3.51
N VAL A 167 -7.64 11.69 4.00
CA VAL A 167 -6.25 11.31 4.29
C VAL A 167 -5.98 11.45 5.78
N PHE A 168 -5.54 10.36 6.39
CA PHE A 168 -5.06 10.33 7.77
C PHE A 168 -3.55 10.09 7.78
N TYR A 169 -2.82 10.95 8.45
CA TYR A 169 -1.39 10.77 8.66
C TYR A 169 -0.93 11.48 9.93
N SER A 170 0.23 11.10 10.46
CA SER A 170 0.88 11.77 11.58
C SER A 170 2.01 12.65 11.05
N PRO A 171 2.06 13.94 11.43
CA PRO A 171 3.24 14.76 11.11
C PRO A 171 4.54 14.23 11.76
N ARG A 172 4.39 13.36 12.77
CA ARG A 172 5.49 12.69 13.47
C ARG A 172 5.70 11.24 13.00
N ASP A 173 5.23 10.88 11.80
CA ASP A 173 5.45 9.55 11.24
C ASP A 173 6.96 9.30 11.07
N THR A 174 7.42 8.16 11.56
CA THR A 174 8.84 7.76 11.53
C THR A 174 9.18 6.86 10.35
N VAL A 175 8.19 6.38 9.62
CA VAL A 175 8.34 5.42 8.52
C VAL A 175 8.27 6.11 7.17
N ILE A 176 7.30 7.03 7.01
CA ILE A 176 7.10 7.77 5.76
C ILE A 176 7.43 9.26 5.93
N ARG A 177 7.64 9.93 4.82
CA ARG A 177 7.83 11.37 4.74
C ARG A 177 6.46 12.06 4.78
N ALA A 178 6.01 12.42 5.98
CA ALA A 178 4.69 13.02 6.21
C ALA A 178 4.50 14.35 5.45
N GLU A 179 5.59 15.09 5.20
CA GLU A 179 5.58 16.35 4.45
C GLU A 179 5.19 16.22 2.97
N LEU A 180 5.11 15.00 2.46
CA LEU A 180 4.64 14.70 1.09
C LEU A 180 3.18 14.25 1.05
N VAL A 181 2.51 14.20 2.19
CA VAL A 181 1.13 13.71 2.31
C VAL A 181 0.15 14.87 2.51
N GLY A 182 0.60 15.96 3.14
CA GLY A 182 -0.20 17.16 3.46
C GLY A 182 -0.17 18.24 2.42
#